data_e7aa1864a375b1c5d9949bb98bf3966a
#
_entry.id   e7aa1864a375b1c5d9949bb98bf3966a
#
_cell.length_a   1.000
_cell.length_b   1.000
_cell.length_c   1.000
_cell.angle_alpha   90.00
_cell.angle_beta   90.00
_cell.angle_gamma   90.00
#
_symmetry.space_group_name_H-M   'P 1'
#
loop_
_entity.id
_entity.type
_entity.pdbx_description
1 polymer ?
#
loop_
_entity_poly.entity_id
_entity_poly.type
_entity_poly.pdbx_seq_one_letter_code
_entity_poly.pdbx_strand_id
1 'polypeptide(L)'
;MAFSTGRKSVSLEEILETTTEANIAARYFGLTEIPCVILSPLRPDKNPSFSFYTFDGKVRYKDFGTGEGGGLFDLLSQMWHLPYDKVLERVANDFLTHKDNTELITREFNGSTKVVIKERRKSKIEIKVRNWRPYDIAYWDSFGISLDWLKYADVHPISHKIITKGDKRYIFGADKYAYAYIERKEGNISIKIYQPFNKKGFKWCTSTDSSVISLWTKVPETGDKICICSSLKDALCLWSNTGIPCLAIQGEGYTMSNTAINELKRRYKQVYVLFDCDEAGLVDGEKLSKLTGFTNVVLPKFEGGKDVSDLYRSLKDKQQFKNIILPLFNN
;
A
#
# COMPACT_ATOMS: atom_id res chain seq x y z
N MET A 1 -51.50 -3.68 -20.93
CA MET A 1 -50.39 -2.72 -20.98
C MET A 1 -49.82 -2.54 -19.58
N ALA A 2 -48.67 -3.11 -19.32
CA ALA A 2 -48.02 -3.00 -18.02
C ALA A 2 -47.04 -1.81 -18.09
N PHE A 3 -47.32 -0.78 -17.32
CA PHE A 3 -46.42 0.36 -17.17
C PHE A 3 -45.22 -0.11 -16.34
N SER A 4 -44.10 -0.34 -17.00
CA SER A 4 -42.80 -0.45 -16.36
C SER A 4 -42.37 0.94 -15.88
N THR A 5 -42.59 1.23 -14.62
CA THR A 5 -41.96 2.40 -13.96
C THR A 5 -40.48 2.08 -13.75
N GLY A 6 -39.68 2.45 -14.74
CA GLY A 6 -38.21 2.43 -14.59
C GLY A 6 -37.80 3.36 -13.46
N ARG A 7 -37.56 2.81 -12.25
CA ARG A 7 -36.88 3.58 -11.20
C ARG A 7 -35.49 3.93 -11.71
N LYS A 8 -35.23 5.20 -11.86
CA LYS A 8 -33.90 5.73 -12.18
C LYS A 8 -32.93 5.22 -11.10
N SER A 9 -31.87 4.50 -11.47
CA SER A 9 -30.86 4.06 -10.51
C SER A 9 -30.18 5.30 -9.92
N VAL A 10 -30.13 5.37 -8.59
CA VAL A 10 -29.44 6.45 -7.87
C VAL A 10 -27.95 6.29 -8.07
N SER A 11 -27.27 7.38 -8.44
CA SER A 11 -25.81 7.38 -8.57
C SER A 11 -25.11 7.76 -7.25
N LEU A 12 -23.84 7.40 -7.14
CA LEU A 12 -23.01 7.80 -5.99
C LEU A 12 -22.85 9.33 -5.94
N GLU A 13 -22.71 9.97 -7.08
CA GLU A 13 -22.60 11.43 -7.20
C GLU A 13 -23.82 12.13 -6.61
N GLU A 14 -25.03 11.67 -6.94
CA GLU A 14 -26.28 12.25 -6.41
C GLU A 14 -26.34 12.16 -4.87
N ILE A 15 -25.86 11.07 -4.28
CA ILE A 15 -25.77 10.92 -2.82
C ILE A 15 -24.76 11.91 -2.24
N LEU A 16 -23.58 12.02 -2.85
CA LEU A 16 -22.49 12.84 -2.35
C LEU A 16 -22.69 14.35 -2.56
N GLU A 17 -23.62 14.75 -3.43
CA GLU A 17 -24.09 16.15 -3.49
C GLU A 17 -24.85 16.58 -2.22
N THR A 18 -25.46 15.63 -1.51
CA THR A 18 -26.27 15.91 -0.32
C THR A 18 -25.53 15.66 0.99
N THR A 19 -24.61 14.67 1.00
CA THR A 19 -23.88 14.26 2.19
C THR A 19 -22.43 13.89 1.84
N THR A 20 -21.62 13.53 2.84
CA THR A 20 -20.24 13.09 2.63
C THR A 20 -20.07 11.64 3.06
N GLU A 21 -19.07 10.92 2.50
CA GLU A 21 -18.75 9.57 2.96
C GLU A 21 -18.47 9.53 4.48
N ALA A 22 -17.88 10.59 5.04
CA ALA A 22 -17.64 10.68 6.47
C ALA A 22 -18.94 10.71 7.28
N ASN A 23 -19.95 11.47 6.82
CA ASN A 23 -21.25 11.50 7.47
C ASN A 23 -22.01 10.17 7.33
N ILE A 24 -21.87 9.50 6.19
CA ILE A 24 -22.43 8.17 5.96
C ILE A 24 -21.76 7.17 6.93
N ALA A 25 -20.45 7.19 7.04
CA ALA A 25 -19.72 6.35 7.98
C ALA A 25 -20.08 6.65 9.44
N ALA A 26 -20.23 7.94 9.81
CA ALA A 26 -20.70 8.33 11.14
C ALA A 26 -22.05 7.73 11.48
N ARG A 27 -23.01 7.80 10.55
CA ARG A 27 -24.36 7.28 10.74
C ARG A 27 -24.39 5.76 10.97
N TYR A 28 -23.67 5.01 10.16
CA TYR A 28 -23.74 3.56 10.22
C TYR A 28 -22.80 2.91 11.22
N PHE A 29 -21.71 3.58 11.59
CA PHE A 29 -20.70 3.04 12.51
C PHE A 29 -20.51 3.86 13.78
N GLY A 30 -21.31 4.92 13.99
CA GLY A 30 -21.22 5.76 15.20
C GLY A 30 -19.91 6.53 15.30
N LEU A 31 -19.26 6.87 14.18
CA LEU A 31 -17.97 7.54 14.20
C LEU A 31 -18.13 9.02 14.56
N THR A 32 -17.28 9.49 15.47
CA THR A 32 -17.17 10.92 15.83
C THR A 32 -15.97 11.60 15.18
N GLU A 33 -14.97 10.81 14.78
CA GLU A 33 -13.76 11.30 14.11
C GLU A 33 -13.19 10.26 13.15
N ILE A 34 -12.49 10.71 12.11
CA ILE A 34 -11.68 9.90 11.20
C ILE A 34 -10.29 10.57 11.10
N PRO A 35 -9.16 9.83 11.27
CA PRO A 35 -9.07 8.38 11.44
C PRO A 35 -9.43 7.89 12.85
N CYS A 36 -10.02 6.70 12.91
CA CYS A 36 -10.33 6.01 14.16
C CYS A 36 -10.14 4.50 14.03
N VAL A 37 -10.13 3.80 15.16
CA VAL A 37 -10.10 2.34 15.22
C VAL A 37 -11.25 1.88 16.11
N ILE A 38 -12.06 0.96 15.58
CA ILE A 38 -13.23 0.39 16.28
C ILE A 38 -13.15 -1.13 16.31
N LEU A 39 -14.08 -1.78 16.98
CA LEU A 39 -14.29 -3.23 16.84
C LEU A 39 -14.76 -3.53 15.42
N SER A 40 -14.37 -4.69 14.86
CA SER A 40 -14.77 -5.05 13.49
C SER A 40 -16.29 -5.17 13.36
N PRO A 41 -16.92 -4.48 12.40
CA PRO A 41 -18.34 -4.65 12.12
C PRO A 41 -18.65 -5.93 11.31
N LEU A 42 -17.61 -6.60 10.78
CA LEU A 42 -17.75 -7.76 9.91
C LEU A 42 -17.57 -9.10 10.63
N ARG A 43 -17.02 -9.09 11.85
CA ARG A 43 -16.71 -10.29 12.63
C ARG A 43 -16.71 -10.00 14.14
N PRO A 44 -16.86 -11.04 14.98
CA PRO A 44 -16.62 -10.90 16.42
C PRO A 44 -15.19 -10.42 16.71
N ASP A 45 -15.05 -9.33 17.47
CA ASP A 45 -13.77 -8.74 17.82
C ASP A 45 -13.73 -8.41 19.33
N LYS A 46 -12.61 -8.73 19.98
CA LYS A 46 -12.43 -8.45 21.42
C LYS A 46 -11.66 -7.14 21.67
N ASN A 47 -10.85 -6.74 20.69
CA ASN A 47 -10.03 -5.54 20.76
C ASN A 47 -10.19 -4.74 19.48
N PRO A 48 -10.27 -3.39 19.53
CA PRO A 48 -10.38 -2.57 18.34
C PRO A 48 -9.27 -2.87 17.33
N SER A 49 -9.63 -3.39 16.17
CA SER A 49 -8.71 -3.77 15.10
C SER A 49 -9.20 -3.38 13.72
N PHE A 50 -10.29 -2.61 13.64
CA PHE A 50 -10.87 -2.14 12.39
C PHE A 50 -10.69 -0.62 12.27
N SER A 51 -9.89 -0.18 11.31
CA SER A 51 -9.55 1.24 11.14
C SER A 51 -10.34 1.88 10.02
N PHE A 52 -10.91 3.05 10.31
CA PHE A 52 -11.36 3.99 9.27
C PHE A 52 -10.32 5.09 9.08
N TYR A 53 -10.08 5.48 7.84
CA TYR A 53 -9.18 6.57 7.47
C TYR A 53 -9.63 7.23 6.16
N THR A 54 -9.10 8.41 5.84
CA THR A 54 -9.34 9.06 4.54
C THR A 54 -8.12 8.88 3.65
N PHE A 55 -8.38 8.59 2.37
CA PHE A 55 -7.38 8.54 1.33
C PHE A 55 -7.99 9.10 0.03
N ASP A 56 -7.32 10.08 -0.56
CA ASP A 56 -7.79 10.78 -1.76
C ASP A 56 -9.25 11.32 -1.61
N GLY A 57 -9.51 11.94 -0.45
CA GLY A 57 -10.83 12.51 -0.12
C GLY A 57 -11.94 11.49 0.17
N LYS A 58 -11.66 10.18 0.06
CA LYS A 58 -12.63 9.09 0.28
C LYS A 58 -12.40 8.39 1.61
N VAL A 59 -13.46 7.87 2.22
CA VAL A 59 -13.36 7.03 3.42
C VAL A 59 -12.97 5.62 3.02
N ARG A 60 -11.93 5.12 3.67
CA ARG A 60 -11.40 3.76 3.50
C ARG A 60 -11.40 3.03 4.83
N TYR A 61 -11.42 1.70 4.77
CA TYR A 61 -11.24 0.87 5.95
C TYR A 61 -10.09 -0.11 5.79
N LYS A 62 -9.58 -0.58 6.92
CA LYS A 62 -8.63 -1.70 7.02
C LYS A 62 -8.96 -2.52 8.26
N ASP A 63 -9.28 -3.79 8.08
CA ASP A 63 -9.37 -4.77 9.17
C ASP A 63 -7.99 -5.39 9.38
N PHE A 64 -7.35 -5.07 10.49
CA PHE A 64 -6.04 -5.63 10.83
C PHE A 64 -6.12 -7.07 11.30
N GLY A 65 -7.29 -7.59 11.62
CA GLY A 65 -7.50 -8.98 12.01
C GLY A 65 -7.52 -9.94 10.82
N THR A 66 -8.11 -9.53 9.69
CA THR A 66 -8.18 -10.35 8.45
C THR A 66 -7.19 -9.88 7.38
N GLY A 67 -6.69 -8.65 7.49
CA GLY A 67 -5.89 -8.04 6.45
C GLY A 67 -6.70 -7.40 5.32
N GLU A 68 -8.03 -7.51 5.33
CA GLU A 68 -8.91 -6.92 4.32
C GLU A 68 -9.02 -5.40 4.41
N GLY A 69 -9.36 -4.76 3.31
CA GLY A 69 -9.58 -3.33 3.25
C GLY A 69 -10.29 -2.92 1.97
N GLY A 70 -10.91 -1.73 1.99
CA GLY A 70 -11.70 -1.27 0.84
C GLY A 70 -12.28 0.13 1.03
N GLY A 71 -13.23 0.49 0.17
CA GLY A 71 -14.03 1.70 0.28
C GLY A 71 -15.20 1.56 1.24
N LEU A 72 -15.82 2.69 1.60
CA LEU A 72 -16.97 2.70 2.49
C LEU A 72 -18.15 1.88 1.92
N PHE A 73 -18.44 2.03 0.64
CA PHE A 73 -19.58 1.35 0.01
C PHE A 73 -19.32 -0.15 -0.19
N ASP A 74 -18.05 -0.57 -0.38
CA ASP A 74 -17.67 -1.98 -0.38
C ASP A 74 -17.91 -2.60 1.01
N LEU A 75 -17.56 -1.87 2.07
CA LEU A 75 -17.83 -2.29 3.45
C LEU A 75 -19.34 -2.44 3.71
N LEU A 76 -20.14 -1.47 3.29
CA LEU A 76 -21.60 -1.55 3.44
C LEU A 76 -22.20 -2.71 2.64
N SER A 77 -21.66 -3.02 1.46
CA SER A 77 -22.05 -4.17 0.65
C SER A 77 -21.78 -5.49 1.37
N GLN A 78 -20.60 -5.63 1.96
CA GLN A 78 -20.24 -6.81 2.76
C GLN A 78 -21.12 -6.94 4.01
N MET A 79 -21.30 -5.84 4.76
CA MET A 79 -22.05 -5.84 6.01
C MET A 79 -23.53 -6.15 5.81
N TRP A 80 -24.13 -5.68 4.72
CA TRP A 80 -25.55 -5.89 4.43
C TRP A 80 -25.83 -7.06 3.50
N HIS A 81 -24.79 -7.69 2.96
CA HIS A 81 -24.91 -8.73 1.94
C HIS A 81 -25.75 -8.30 0.73
N LEU A 82 -25.56 -7.04 0.31
CA LEU A 82 -26.28 -6.43 -0.81
C LEU A 82 -25.33 -6.11 -1.96
N PRO A 83 -25.79 -6.21 -3.21
CA PRO A 83 -25.05 -5.71 -4.36
C PRO A 83 -24.95 -4.18 -4.31
N TYR A 84 -23.93 -3.65 -4.97
CA TYR A 84 -23.52 -2.23 -4.87
C TYR A 84 -24.67 -1.25 -5.21
N ASP A 85 -25.46 -1.52 -6.24
CA ASP A 85 -26.63 -0.73 -6.63
C ASP A 85 -27.67 -0.66 -5.51
N LYS A 86 -27.90 -1.75 -4.80
CA LYS A 86 -28.84 -1.81 -3.66
C LYS A 86 -28.30 -1.11 -2.41
N VAL A 87 -26.99 -1.08 -2.25
CA VAL A 87 -26.35 -0.27 -1.21
C VAL A 87 -26.59 1.20 -1.49
N LEU A 88 -26.39 1.67 -2.74
CA LEU A 88 -26.66 3.06 -3.12
C LEU A 88 -28.12 3.43 -2.90
N GLU A 89 -29.07 2.60 -3.33
CA GLU A 89 -30.50 2.81 -3.09
C GLU A 89 -30.83 2.96 -1.60
N ARG A 90 -30.25 2.10 -0.75
CA ARG A 90 -30.46 2.15 0.70
C ARG A 90 -29.90 3.41 1.33
N VAL A 91 -28.65 3.76 0.99
CA VAL A 91 -28.04 4.99 1.47
C VAL A 91 -28.81 6.22 0.98
N ALA A 92 -29.22 6.25 -0.28
CA ALA A 92 -30.05 7.31 -0.80
C ALA A 92 -31.37 7.47 -0.05
N ASN A 93 -32.06 6.38 0.22
CA ASN A 93 -33.28 6.42 1.02
C ASN A 93 -33.03 7.00 2.42
N ASP A 94 -31.91 6.65 3.06
CA ASP A 94 -31.58 7.14 4.40
C ASP A 94 -31.14 8.61 4.45
N PHE A 95 -30.68 9.18 3.34
CA PHE A 95 -30.15 10.55 3.29
C PHE A 95 -30.92 11.50 2.37
N LEU A 96 -31.61 11.02 1.31
CA LEU A 96 -32.28 11.87 0.33
C LEU A 96 -33.81 11.97 0.56
N THR A 97 -34.46 10.92 1.09
CA THR A 97 -35.93 10.90 1.24
C THR A 97 -36.46 11.70 2.44
N HIS A 98 -35.59 12.23 3.29
CA HIS A 98 -35.97 12.98 4.48
C HIS A 98 -36.07 14.50 4.30
N LYS A 99 -36.17 14.98 3.05
CA LYS A 99 -36.40 16.45 2.80
C LYS A 99 -37.76 16.98 3.27
N ASP A 100 -38.75 16.10 3.42
CA ASP A 100 -40.11 16.52 3.75
C ASP A 100 -40.61 16.23 5.19
N ASN A 101 -39.78 15.63 6.04
CA ASN A 101 -40.15 15.37 7.43
C ASN A 101 -39.13 15.95 8.44
N THR A 102 -38.84 17.20 8.31
CA THR A 102 -37.81 17.91 9.11
C THR A 102 -38.19 18.04 10.59
N GLU A 103 -39.44 17.82 11.01
CA GLU A 103 -39.88 18.06 12.39
C GLU A 103 -39.82 16.85 13.31
N LEU A 104 -39.82 15.62 12.82
CA LEU A 104 -39.81 14.42 13.68
C LEU A 104 -38.42 13.84 13.97
N ILE A 105 -37.44 14.06 13.10
CA ILE A 105 -36.08 13.54 13.25
C ILE A 105 -35.18 14.52 14.01
N THR A 106 -35.54 15.80 14.10
CA THR A 106 -34.83 16.80 14.90
C THR A 106 -34.89 16.56 16.40
N ARG A 107 -35.75 15.68 16.90
CA ARG A 107 -35.81 15.36 18.34
C ARG A 107 -34.89 14.23 18.79
N GLU A 108 -34.48 13.33 17.90
CA GLU A 108 -33.52 12.25 18.25
C GLU A 108 -32.08 12.51 17.77
N PHE A 109 -31.88 13.44 16.84
CA PHE A 109 -30.55 13.80 16.31
C PHE A 109 -30.23 15.30 16.47
N ASN A 110 -30.46 15.86 17.64
CA ASN A 110 -29.95 17.19 18.03
C ASN A 110 -28.46 17.16 18.38
N GLY A 111 -27.70 16.35 17.70
CA GLY A 111 -26.27 16.43 17.57
C GLY A 111 -25.95 16.28 16.10
N SER A 112 -25.84 17.37 15.37
CA SER A 112 -25.02 17.41 14.16
C SER A 112 -23.58 17.10 14.60
N THR A 113 -23.31 15.83 14.86
CA THR A 113 -21.95 15.37 15.12
C THR A 113 -21.22 15.55 13.80
N LYS A 114 -20.69 16.74 13.59
CA LYS A 114 -19.76 16.99 12.49
C LYS A 114 -18.62 16.01 12.73
N VAL A 115 -18.53 14.99 11.90
CA VAL A 115 -17.40 14.08 11.93
C VAL A 115 -16.15 14.91 11.71
N VAL A 116 -15.28 14.92 12.70
CA VAL A 116 -14.02 15.64 12.61
C VAL A 116 -13.06 14.81 11.76
N ILE A 117 -12.86 15.20 10.51
CA ILE A 117 -11.77 14.65 9.70
C ILE A 117 -10.49 15.30 10.21
N LYS A 118 -9.74 14.56 11.00
CA LYS A 118 -8.40 14.98 11.42
C LYS A 118 -7.45 14.72 10.25
N GLU A 119 -6.85 15.77 9.72
CA GLU A 119 -5.71 15.60 8.82
C GLU A 119 -4.67 14.70 9.51
N ARG A 120 -4.31 13.62 8.84
CA ARG A 120 -3.22 12.76 9.31
C ARG A 120 -1.95 13.59 9.27
N ARG A 121 -1.56 14.21 10.39
CA ARG A 121 -0.27 14.88 10.49
C ARG A 121 0.78 13.84 10.16
N LYS A 122 1.39 13.96 8.98
CA LYS A 122 2.48 13.08 8.56
C LYS A 122 3.57 13.15 9.63
N SER A 123 3.88 12.01 10.24
CA SER A 123 4.99 11.95 11.19
C SER A 123 6.28 12.18 10.42
N LYS A 124 7.08 13.13 10.86
CA LYS A 124 8.42 13.33 10.31
C LYS A 124 9.34 12.25 10.87
N ILE A 125 10.03 11.53 10.01
CA ILE A 125 11.06 10.56 10.39
C ILE A 125 12.41 11.14 10.03
N GLU A 126 13.31 11.16 11.02
CA GLU A 126 14.73 11.49 10.89
C GLU A 126 15.55 10.28 11.36
N ILE A 127 16.76 10.16 10.87
CA ILE A 127 17.63 9.03 11.18
C ILE A 127 19.02 9.48 11.59
N LYS A 128 19.70 8.66 12.40
CA LYS A 128 21.13 8.79 12.63
C LYS A 128 21.84 7.66 11.90
N VAL A 129 22.49 7.99 10.78
CA VAL A 129 23.28 7.05 9.99
C VAL A 129 24.51 6.63 10.79
N ARG A 130 24.98 5.39 10.60
CA ARG A 130 26.25 4.86 11.11
C ARG A 130 27.09 4.30 9.96
N ASN A 131 28.33 3.98 10.25
CA ASN A 131 29.18 3.29 9.28
C ASN A 131 28.69 1.87 9.02
N TRP A 132 28.90 1.40 7.79
CA TRP A 132 28.74 -0.01 7.42
C TRP A 132 29.67 -0.89 8.25
N ARG A 133 29.18 -2.04 8.66
CA ARG A 133 29.93 -3.04 9.41
C ARG A 133 29.99 -4.35 8.63
N PRO A 134 30.98 -5.24 8.88
CA PRO A 134 31.10 -6.50 8.15
C PRO A 134 29.80 -7.33 8.15
N TYR A 135 29.06 -7.34 9.23
CA TYR A 135 27.80 -8.09 9.32
C TYR A 135 26.68 -7.48 8.44
N ASP A 136 26.67 -6.16 8.21
CA ASP A 136 25.72 -5.54 7.30
C ASP A 136 26.04 -5.98 5.86
N ILE A 137 27.31 -5.94 5.49
CA ILE A 137 27.76 -6.34 4.16
C ILE A 137 27.41 -7.81 3.93
N ALA A 138 27.74 -8.69 4.87
CA ALA A 138 27.42 -10.13 4.78
C ALA A 138 25.91 -10.37 4.68
N TYR A 139 25.08 -9.56 5.35
CA TYR A 139 23.62 -9.65 5.25
C TYR A 139 23.14 -9.34 3.83
N TRP A 140 23.61 -8.25 3.22
CA TRP A 140 23.17 -7.85 1.90
C TRP A 140 23.80 -8.69 0.79
N ASP A 141 25.05 -9.12 0.95
CA ASP A 141 25.73 -10.06 0.04
C ASP A 141 24.99 -11.40 -0.04
N SER A 142 24.32 -11.83 1.05
CA SER A 142 23.51 -13.04 1.03
C SER A 142 22.35 -12.99 0.02
N PHE A 143 21.98 -11.80 -0.45
CA PHE A 143 21.01 -11.56 -1.51
C PHE A 143 21.66 -11.13 -2.84
N GLY A 144 22.99 -11.21 -2.95
CA GLY A 144 23.73 -10.73 -4.12
C GLY A 144 23.72 -9.22 -4.31
N ILE A 145 23.48 -8.46 -3.24
CA ILE A 145 23.43 -7.00 -3.26
C ILE A 145 24.72 -6.44 -2.64
N SER A 146 25.61 -5.92 -3.48
CA SER A 146 26.88 -5.34 -3.03
C SER A 146 26.69 -3.98 -2.35
N LEU A 147 27.72 -3.52 -1.64
CA LEU A 147 27.75 -2.20 -1.01
C LEU A 147 27.54 -1.07 -2.03
N ASP A 148 28.06 -1.21 -3.25
CA ASP A 148 27.90 -0.20 -4.30
C ASP A 148 26.45 -0.11 -4.78
N TRP A 149 25.74 -1.22 -4.87
CA TRP A 149 24.31 -1.22 -5.15
C TRP A 149 23.50 -0.54 -4.03
N LEU A 150 23.87 -0.76 -2.77
CA LEU A 150 23.22 -0.10 -1.63
C LEU A 150 23.45 1.42 -1.65
N LYS A 151 24.67 1.86 -1.94
CA LYS A 151 24.98 3.29 -2.13
C LYS A 151 24.23 3.87 -3.32
N TYR A 152 24.18 3.15 -4.44
CA TYR A 152 23.43 3.56 -5.62
C TYR A 152 21.94 3.78 -5.31
N ALA A 153 21.34 2.90 -4.51
CA ALA A 153 19.95 2.98 -4.09
C ALA A 153 19.71 3.92 -2.89
N ASP A 154 20.72 4.65 -2.40
CA ASP A 154 20.63 5.54 -1.25
C ASP A 154 20.13 4.79 0.03
N VAL A 155 20.68 3.58 0.26
CA VAL A 155 20.43 2.76 1.45
C VAL A 155 21.54 2.99 2.47
N HIS A 156 21.17 3.24 3.72
CA HIS A 156 22.11 3.52 4.80
C HIS A 156 21.83 2.71 6.05
N PRO A 157 22.86 2.16 6.71
CA PRO A 157 22.70 1.57 8.03
C PRO A 157 22.50 2.67 9.08
N ILE A 158 21.59 2.45 10.01
CA ILE A 158 21.23 3.45 11.01
C ILE A 158 21.47 2.96 12.45
N SER A 159 21.71 3.89 13.35
CA SER A 159 21.82 3.64 14.80
C SER A 159 20.60 4.11 15.59
N HIS A 160 19.90 5.13 15.11
CA HIS A 160 18.69 5.66 15.76
C HIS A 160 17.67 6.11 14.71
N LYS A 161 16.41 6.04 15.09
CA LYS A 161 15.28 6.67 14.40
C LYS A 161 14.65 7.71 15.32
N ILE A 162 14.30 8.84 14.75
CA ILE A 162 13.69 9.96 15.45
C ILE A 162 12.34 10.21 14.78
N ILE A 163 11.27 10.15 15.58
CA ILE A 163 9.90 10.31 15.09
C ILE A 163 9.32 11.54 15.72
N THR A 164 8.95 12.53 14.91
CA THR A 164 8.27 13.75 15.37
C THR A 164 6.78 13.63 15.04
N LYS A 165 5.94 13.77 16.07
CA LYS A 165 4.48 13.80 15.96
C LYS A 165 3.97 15.10 16.59
N GLY A 166 3.52 16.07 15.77
CA GLY A 166 3.27 17.42 16.24
C GLY A 166 4.54 18.00 16.85
N ASP A 167 4.45 18.51 18.09
CA ASP A 167 5.59 19.12 18.80
C ASP A 167 6.45 18.12 19.58
N LYS A 168 6.05 16.84 19.61
CA LYS A 168 6.74 15.81 20.39
C LYS A 168 7.74 15.07 19.51
N ARG A 169 8.98 14.98 19.99
CA ARG A 169 10.09 14.28 19.36
C ARG A 169 10.50 13.09 20.18
N TYR A 170 10.47 11.90 19.56
CA TYR A 170 10.80 10.62 20.19
C TYR A 170 12.06 10.06 19.54
N ILE A 171 13.05 9.67 20.36
CA ILE A 171 14.31 9.08 19.90
C ILE A 171 14.32 7.61 20.29
N PHE A 172 14.52 6.73 19.31
CA PHE A 172 14.59 5.30 19.52
C PHE A 172 15.91 4.75 18.99
N GLY A 173 16.55 3.85 19.72
CA GLY A 173 17.62 3.02 19.17
C GLY A 173 17.08 2.15 18.05
N ALA A 174 17.86 1.99 17.00
CA ALA A 174 17.56 1.06 15.92
C ALA A 174 18.12 -0.33 16.24
N ASP A 175 17.54 -1.38 15.62
CA ASP A 175 18.04 -2.74 15.76
C ASP A 175 19.47 -2.86 15.19
N LYS A 176 20.19 -3.94 15.55
CA LYS A 176 21.53 -4.22 15.00
C LYS A 176 21.53 -4.19 13.46
N TYR A 177 20.53 -4.82 12.84
CA TYR A 177 20.29 -4.79 11.41
C TYR A 177 19.12 -3.81 11.14
N ALA A 178 19.46 -2.55 10.91
CA ALA A 178 18.49 -1.51 10.61
C ALA A 178 19.01 -0.63 9.48
N TYR A 179 18.22 -0.49 8.44
CA TYR A 179 18.60 0.21 7.21
C TYR A 179 17.51 1.21 6.84
N ALA A 180 17.93 2.41 6.45
CA ALA A 180 17.05 3.43 5.93
C ALA A 180 17.17 3.48 4.41
N TYR A 181 16.05 3.45 3.72
CA TYR A 181 15.90 3.74 2.30
C TYR A 181 15.50 5.20 2.16
N ILE A 182 16.30 5.98 1.46
CA ILE A 182 16.04 7.41 1.25
C ILE A 182 15.34 7.56 -0.09
N GLU A 183 14.07 7.91 -0.03
CA GLU A 183 13.24 8.06 -1.21
C GLU A 183 13.07 9.53 -1.57
N ARG A 184 13.19 9.86 -2.86
CA ARG A 184 13.03 11.22 -3.37
C ARG A 184 11.95 11.27 -4.43
N LYS A 185 11.01 12.19 -4.25
CA LYS A 185 9.96 12.46 -5.23
C LYS A 185 9.66 13.96 -5.24
N GLU A 186 9.77 14.58 -6.43
CA GLU A 186 9.38 15.99 -6.63
C GLU A 186 10.02 16.96 -5.59
N GLY A 187 11.31 16.78 -5.30
CA GLY A 187 12.04 17.56 -4.31
C GLY A 187 11.80 17.17 -2.85
N ASN A 188 10.83 16.32 -2.57
CA ASN A 188 10.56 15.81 -1.22
C ASN A 188 11.41 14.59 -0.90
N ILE A 189 11.87 14.52 0.35
CA ILE A 189 12.60 13.38 0.89
C ILE A 189 11.70 12.65 1.89
N SER A 190 11.57 11.35 1.73
CA SER A 190 10.90 10.47 2.67
C SER A 190 11.81 9.30 3.04
N ILE A 191 11.55 8.68 4.18
CA ILE A 191 12.41 7.64 4.73
C ILE A 191 11.56 6.42 5.03
N LYS A 192 12.03 5.25 4.53
CA LYS A 192 11.50 3.94 4.89
C LYS A 192 12.60 3.16 5.62
N ILE A 193 12.33 2.76 6.86
CA ILE A 193 13.28 2.02 7.70
C ILE A 193 12.91 0.55 7.67
N TYR A 194 13.89 -0.30 7.38
CA TYR A 194 13.81 -1.75 7.35
C TYR A 194 14.62 -2.38 8.48
N GLN A 195 13.96 -3.17 9.32
CA GLN A 195 14.56 -3.90 10.44
C GLN A 195 14.18 -5.38 10.32
N PRO A 196 14.93 -6.19 9.52
CA PRO A 196 14.53 -7.54 9.11
C PRO A 196 14.25 -8.50 10.27
N PHE A 197 14.95 -8.34 11.37
CA PHE A 197 14.87 -9.25 12.52
C PHE A 197 14.06 -8.69 13.68
N ASN A 198 13.32 -7.59 13.47
CA ASN A 198 12.49 -7.03 14.52
C ASN A 198 11.30 -7.93 14.86
N LYS A 199 11.26 -8.42 16.10
CA LYS A 199 10.21 -9.32 16.61
C LYS A 199 9.00 -8.59 17.24
N LYS A 200 9.09 -7.26 17.39
CA LYS A 200 8.07 -6.44 18.08
C LYS A 200 7.08 -5.77 17.13
N GLY A 201 6.94 -6.25 15.88
CA GLY A 201 6.03 -5.68 14.90
C GLY A 201 6.54 -4.41 14.20
N PHE A 202 7.80 -3.99 14.43
CA PHE A 202 8.39 -2.79 13.84
C PHE A 202 9.40 -3.11 12.73
N LYS A 203 9.14 -4.18 11.95
CA LYS A 203 9.97 -4.53 10.78
C LYS A 203 10.08 -3.34 9.82
N TRP A 204 8.99 -2.59 9.68
CA TRP A 204 8.91 -1.40 8.83
C TRP A 204 8.49 -0.16 9.63
N CYS A 205 9.11 0.98 9.32
CA CYS A 205 8.70 2.29 9.81
C CYS A 205 8.92 3.28 8.65
N THR A 206 7.89 4.03 8.24
CA THR A 206 7.97 4.83 7.02
C THR A 206 7.27 6.18 7.15
N SER A 207 7.85 7.21 6.53
CA SER A 207 7.18 8.47 6.17
C SER A 207 6.82 8.53 4.68
N THR A 208 7.15 7.47 3.92
CA THR A 208 6.93 7.38 2.48
C THR A 208 5.47 7.06 2.20
N ASP A 209 4.86 7.76 1.28
CA ASP A 209 3.50 7.46 0.81
C ASP A 209 3.51 6.46 -0.36
N SER A 210 2.32 5.98 -0.72
CA SER A 210 2.12 4.97 -1.76
C SER A 210 2.49 5.43 -3.17
N SER A 211 2.58 6.74 -3.39
CA SER A 211 2.89 7.31 -4.70
C SER A 211 4.39 7.30 -5.03
N VAL A 212 5.23 7.00 -4.05
CA VAL A 212 6.68 6.91 -4.23
C VAL A 212 7.04 5.55 -4.82
N ILE A 213 7.77 5.57 -5.92
CA ILE A 213 8.31 4.38 -6.57
C ILE A 213 9.82 4.42 -6.36
N SER A 214 10.34 3.44 -5.64
CA SER A 214 11.78 3.34 -5.36
C SER A 214 12.57 3.11 -6.66
N LEU A 215 13.75 3.71 -6.75
CA LEU A 215 14.65 3.67 -7.92
C LEU A 215 14.12 4.41 -9.17
N TRP A 216 13.00 5.14 -9.10
CA TRP A 216 12.41 5.82 -10.25
C TRP A 216 13.38 6.70 -11.04
N THR A 217 14.24 7.45 -10.33
CA THR A 217 15.26 8.34 -10.92
C THR A 217 16.58 7.64 -11.21
N LYS A 218 16.69 6.35 -10.92
CA LYS A 218 17.93 5.56 -11.06
C LYS A 218 17.91 4.63 -12.27
N VAL A 219 16.72 4.19 -12.69
CA VAL A 219 16.60 3.33 -13.86
C VAL A 219 16.87 4.10 -15.16
N PRO A 220 17.37 3.45 -16.21
CA PRO A 220 17.59 4.08 -17.51
C PRO A 220 16.34 4.82 -18.02
N GLU A 221 16.54 5.90 -18.77
CA GLU A 221 15.40 6.67 -19.31
C GLU A 221 14.57 5.88 -20.31
N THR A 222 15.19 4.96 -21.05
CA THR A 222 14.52 4.07 -22.00
C THR A 222 15.18 2.69 -21.96
N GLY A 223 14.47 1.67 -22.42
CA GLY A 223 15.02 0.32 -22.49
C GLY A 223 14.05 -0.70 -23.08
N ASP A 224 14.54 -1.92 -23.28
CA ASP A 224 13.69 -3.01 -23.77
C ASP A 224 12.78 -3.55 -22.65
N LYS A 225 13.33 -3.74 -21.45
CA LYS A 225 12.64 -4.40 -20.34
C LYS A 225 12.86 -3.63 -19.03
N ILE A 226 11.84 -3.63 -18.16
CA ILE A 226 11.92 -3.18 -16.76
C ILE A 226 11.00 -4.06 -15.93
N CYS A 227 11.36 -4.30 -14.66
CA CYS A 227 10.56 -5.07 -13.73
C CYS A 227 10.13 -4.23 -12.52
N ILE A 228 8.91 -4.45 -12.04
CA ILE A 228 8.35 -3.85 -10.84
C ILE A 228 8.26 -4.93 -9.76
N CYS A 229 8.93 -4.71 -8.65
CA CYS A 229 8.91 -5.59 -7.47
C CYS A 229 8.07 -4.99 -6.32
N SER A 230 7.67 -5.82 -5.37
CA SER A 230 6.95 -5.42 -4.16
C SER A 230 7.85 -4.71 -3.14
N SER A 231 9.17 -4.92 -3.19
CA SER A 231 10.14 -4.33 -2.25
C SER A 231 11.44 -3.89 -2.92
N LEU A 232 12.08 -2.87 -2.33
CA LEU A 232 13.39 -2.39 -2.80
C LEU A 232 14.48 -3.48 -2.71
N LYS A 233 14.44 -4.34 -1.69
CA LYS A 233 15.37 -5.46 -1.54
C LYS A 233 15.30 -6.39 -2.77
N ASP A 234 14.09 -6.73 -3.19
CA ASP A 234 13.87 -7.62 -4.33
C ASP A 234 14.25 -6.97 -5.66
N ALA A 235 13.92 -5.70 -5.82
CA ALA A 235 14.34 -4.92 -6.99
C ALA A 235 15.87 -4.86 -7.11
N LEU A 236 16.58 -4.61 -6.03
CA LEU A 236 18.04 -4.58 -6.01
C LEU A 236 18.64 -5.97 -6.27
N CYS A 237 18.10 -7.02 -5.63
CA CYS A 237 18.54 -8.39 -5.85
C CYS A 237 18.39 -8.79 -7.32
N LEU A 238 17.22 -8.55 -7.91
CA LEU A 238 16.95 -8.87 -9.31
C LEU A 238 17.88 -8.09 -10.23
N TRP A 239 17.94 -6.77 -10.09
CA TRP A 239 18.74 -5.92 -11.00
C TRP A 239 20.24 -6.21 -10.91
N SER A 240 20.80 -6.27 -9.69
CA SER A 240 22.24 -6.50 -9.49
C SER A 240 22.73 -7.86 -10.04
N ASN A 241 21.83 -8.84 -10.06
CA ASN A 241 22.21 -10.19 -10.45
C ASN A 241 21.85 -10.53 -11.91
N THR A 242 20.83 -9.91 -12.50
CA THR A 242 20.39 -10.22 -13.87
C THR A 242 20.72 -9.14 -14.89
N GLY A 243 20.88 -7.88 -14.45
CA GLY A 243 21.01 -6.72 -15.32
C GLY A 243 19.67 -6.13 -15.78
N ILE A 244 18.53 -6.76 -15.49
CA ILE A 244 17.20 -6.21 -15.79
C ILE A 244 16.94 -5.03 -14.86
N PRO A 245 16.73 -3.80 -15.37
CA PRO A 245 16.39 -2.66 -14.52
C PRO A 245 15.12 -2.93 -13.72
N CYS A 246 15.12 -2.52 -12.44
CA CYS A 246 14.00 -2.78 -11.55
C CYS A 246 13.58 -1.52 -10.78
N LEU A 247 12.30 -1.44 -10.55
CA LEU A 247 11.64 -0.50 -9.65
C LEU A 247 11.01 -1.25 -8.49
N ALA A 248 10.69 -0.55 -7.41
CA ALA A 248 9.87 -1.13 -6.37
C ALA A 248 8.74 -0.18 -5.96
N ILE A 249 7.55 -0.74 -5.80
CA ILE A 249 6.44 -0.05 -5.13
C ILE A 249 6.59 -0.17 -3.61
N GLN A 250 5.74 0.52 -2.84
CA GLN A 250 5.92 0.60 -1.38
C GLN A 250 5.44 -0.65 -0.62
N GLY A 251 4.94 -1.65 -1.31
CA GLY A 251 4.49 -2.94 -0.79
C GLY A 251 3.39 -3.56 -1.65
N GLU A 252 3.03 -4.79 -1.36
CA GLU A 252 1.86 -5.45 -1.93
C GLU A 252 0.59 -4.65 -1.62
N GLY A 253 -0.41 -4.70 -2.50
CA GLY A 253 -1.65 -3.94 -2.37
C GLY A 253 -1.56 -2.46 -2.72
N TYR A 254 -0.39 -1.92 -3.05
CA TYR A 254 -0.26 -0.56 -3.58
C TYR A 254 -0.43 -0.54 -5.10
N THR A 255 -1.06 0.52 -5.59
CA THR A 255 -1.24 0.77 -7.03
C THR A 255 -0.36 1.91 -7.49
N MET A 256 -0.08 1.96 -8.78
CA MET A 256 0.66 3.04 -9.43
C MET A 256 -0.31 4.09 -9.99
N SER A 257 0.11 5.35 -10.04
CA SER A 257 -0.65 6.40 -10.71
C SER A 257 -0.69 6.15 -12.23
N ASN A 258 -1.77 6.59 -12.89
CA ASN A 258 -1.88 6.52 -14.35
C ASN A 258 -0.72 7.23 -15.06
N THR A 259 -0.23 8.34 -14.48
CA THR A 259 0.95 9.07 -15.00
C THR A 259 2.19 8.18 -14.99
N ALA A 260 2.46 7.48 -13.88
CA ALA A 260 3.61 6.57 -13.79
C ALA A 260 3.47 5.37 -14.74
N ILE A 261 2.26 4.79 -14.86
CA ILE A 261 1.98 3.69 -15.77
C ILE A 261 2.25 4.11 -17.23
N ASN A 262 1.71 5.25 -17.65
CA ASN A 262 1.88 5.76 -19.01
C ASN A 262 3.36 6.10 -19.30
N GLU A 263 4.06 6.65 -18.33
CA GLU A 263 5.47 6.94 -18.46
C GLU A 263 6.31 5.67 -18.63
N LEU A 264 6.03 4.61 -17.89
CA LEU A 264 6.73 3.33 -18.08
C LEU A 264 6.44 2.71 -19.45
N LYS A 265 5.20 2.75 -19.93
CA LYS A 265 4.84 2.30 -21.28
C LYS A 265 5.55 3.08 -22.39
N ARG A 266 5.80 4.38 -22.15
CA ARG A 266 6.55 5.23 -23.09
C ARG A 266 8.04 4.90 -23.09
N ARG A 267 8.61 4.59 -21.91
CA ARG A 267 10.06 4.39 -21.70
C ARG A 267 10.54 2.99 -22.08
N TYR A 268 9.71 1.97 -21.91
CA TYR A 268 10.12 0.58 -22.04
C TYR A 268 9.19 -0.18 -22.97
N LYS A 269 9.78 -1.08 -23.79
CA LYS A 269 8.99 -1.94 -24.69
C LYS A 269 8.16 -2.97 -23.93
N GLN A 270 8.72 -3.49 -22.83
CA GLN A 270 8.08 -4.48 -21.96
C GLN A 270 8.24 -4.08 -20.51
N VAL A 271 7.13 -4.06 -19.78
CA VAL A 271 7.09 -3.80 -18.35
C VAL A 271 6.55 -5.03 -17.65
N TYR A 272 7.30 -5.54 -16.70
CA TYR A 272 6.97 -6.75 -15.95
C TYR A 272 6.61 -6.42 -14.50
N VAL A 273 5.78 -7.27 -13.89
CA VAL A 273 5.47 -7.27 -12.45
C VAL A 273 5.96 -8.60 -11.90
N LEU A 274 6.78 -8.56 -10.86
CA LEU A 274 7.28 -9.73 -10.16
C LEU A 274 7.14 -9.51 -8.65
N PHE A 275 6.13 -10.15 -8.05
CA PHE A 275 5.86 -10.11 -6.63
C PHE A 275 6.19 -11.45 -5.97
N ASP A 276 5.91 -11.57 -4.67
CA ASP A 276 6.12 -12.78 -3.91
C ASP A 276 5.30 -13.95 -4.49
N CYS A 277 5.77 -15.18 -4.33
CA CYS A 277 5.05 -16.37 -4.80
C CYS A 277 4.09 -16.97 -3.73
N ASP A 278 3.81 -16.22 -2.67
CA ASP A 278 2.72 -16.56 -1.74
C ASP A 278 1.35 -16.10 -2.28
N GLU A 279 0.27 -16.49 -1.60
CA GLU A 279 -1.09 -16.20 -2.04
C GLU A 279 -1.34 -14.69 -2.23
N ALA A 280 -0.87 -13.87 -1.29
CA ALA A 280 -1.04 -12.41 -1.34
C ALA A 280 -0.28 -11.80 -2.52
N GLY A 281 0.99 -12.18 -2.71
CA GLY A 281 1.80 -11.68 -3.81
C GLY A 281 1.28 -12.10 -5.19
N LEU A 282 0.77 -13.32 -5.33
CA LEU A 282 0.15 -13.80 -6.58
C LEU A 282 -1.11 -12.99 -6.92
N VAL A 283 -2.00 -12.76 -5.96
CA VAL A 283 -3.22 -11.99 -6.15
C VAL A 283 -2.93 -10.53 -6.49
N ASP A 284 -2.02 -9.89 -5.75
CA ASP A 284 -1.70 -8.49 -5.96
C ASP A 284 -0.89 -8.27 -7.25
N GLY A 285 -0.02 -9.19 -7.63
CA GLY A 285 0.70 -9.17 -8.90
C GLY A 285 -0.24 -9.28 -10.10
N GLU A 286 -1.19 -10.21 -10.05
CA GLU A 286 -2.21 -10.36 -11.09
C GLU A 286 -3.13 -9.12 -11.17
N LYS A 287 -3.53 -8.58 -10.02
CA LYS A 287 -4.35 -7.35 -9.94
C LYS A 287 -3.64 -6.16 -10.57
N LEU A 288 -2.36 -5.94 -10.23
CA LEU A 288 -1.57 -4.86 -10.82
C LEU A 288 -1.40 -5.05 -12.33
N SER A 289 -1.13 -6.27 -12.78
CA SER A 289 -1.04 -6.62 -14.20
C SER A 289 -2.32 -6.30 -14.96
N LYS A 290 -3.47 -6.72 -14.45
CA LYS A 290 -4.80 -6.42 -15.05
C LYS A 290 -5.07 -4.92 -15.12
N LEU A 291 -4.73 -4.18 -14.07
CA LEU A 291 -4.94 -2.74 -14.00
C LEU A 291 -4.05 -1.97 -14.99
N THR A 292 -2.81 -2.40 -15.15
CA THR A 292 -1.79 -1.67 -15.91
C THR A 292 -1.60 -2.16 -17.33
N GLY A 293 -1.95 -3.41 -17.60
CA GLY A 293 -1.60 -4.13 -18.83
C GLY A 293 -0.13 -4.56 -18.87
N PHE A 294 0.59 -4.57 -17.73
CA PHE A 294 1.95 -5.08 -17.63
C PHE A 294 1.96 -6.61 -17.55
N THR A 295 3.07 -7.24 -17.93
CA THR A 295 3.20 -8.70 -17.90
C THR A 295 3.46 -9.19 -16.48
N ASN A 296 2.57 -10.01 -15.93
CA ASN A 296 2.81 -10.65 -14.63
C ASN A 296 3.78 -11.83 -14.79
N VAL A 297 4.84 -11.82 -14.02
CA VAL A 297 5.84 -12.89 -13.93
C VAL A 297 5.70 -13.54 -12.55
N VAL A 298 5.56 -14.85 -12.55
CA VAL A 298 5.41 -15.63 -11.33
C VAL A 298 6.66 -16.44 -11.06
N LEU A 299 7.22 -16.30 -9.86
CA LEU A 299 8.33 -17.14 -9.41
C LEU A 299 7.88 -18.60 -9.27
N PRO A 300 8.69 -19.57 -9.69
CA PRO A 300 8.46 -20.96 -9.34
C PRO A 300 8.49 -21.11 -7.81
N LYS A 301 7.64 -21.97 -7.27
CA LYS A 301 7.68 -22.31 -5.83
C LYS A 301 8.99 -23.00 -5.49
N PHE A 302 9.62 -22.59 -4.39
CA PHE A 302 10.87 -23.16 -3.88
C PHE A 302 10.82 -23.25 -2.35
N GLU A 303 11.65 -24.11 -1.77
CA GLU A 303 11.77 -24.24 -0.32
C GLU A 303 12.56 -23.09 0.30
N GLY A 304 12.11 -22.61 1.45
CA GLY A 304 12.86 -21.65 2.29
C GLY A 304 12.59 -20.18 2.02
N GLY A 305 11.62 -19.83 1.15
CA GLY A 305 11.27 -18.43 0.90
C GLY A 305 10.11 -18.24 -0.05
N LYS A 306 9.83 -16.99 -0.36
CA LYS A 306 8.70 -16.59 -1.20
C LYS A 306 9.02 -15.48 -2.19
N ASP A 307 10.10 -14.74 -1.98
CA ASP A 307 10.49 -13.60 -2.82
C ASP A 307 11.78 -13.90 -3.62
N VAL A 308 12.08 -13.06 -4.59
CA VAL A 308 13.25 -13.22 -5.47
C VAL A 308 14.58 -13.17 -4.70
N SER A 309 14.63 -12.41 -3.61
CA SER A 309 15.82 -12.34 -2.76
C SER A 309 16.01 -13.63 -1.93
N ASP A 310 14.92 -14.21 -1.47
CA ASP A 310 14.96 -15.51 -0.78
C ASP A 310 15.43 -16.62 -1.73
N LEU A 311 14.99 -16.59 -2.99
CA LEU A 311 15.47 -17.51 -4.03
C LEU A 311 17.00 -17.40 -4.21
N TYR A 312 17.51 -16.16 -4.38
CA TYR A 312 18.96 -15.97 -4.49
C TYR A 312 19.69 -16.51 -3.27
N ARG A 313 19.20 -16.19 -2.07
CA ARG A 313 19.80 -16.63 -0.81
C ARG A 313 19.82 -18.15 -0.65
N SER A 314 18.80 -18.85 -1.15
CA SER A 314 18.73 -20.33 -1.12
C SER A 314 19.75 -20.96 -2.06
N LEU A 315 19.92 -20.41 -3.25
CA LEU A 315 20.83 -20.93 -4.28
C LEU A 315 22.29 -20.61 -3.99
N LYS A 316 22.58 -19.41 -3.49
CA LYS A 316 23.93 -18.86 -3.27
C LYS A 316 24.83 -18.90 -4.52
N ASP A 317 24.22 -18.99 -5.67
CA ASP A 317 24.87 -19.09 -6.98
C ASP A 317 24.20 -18.17 -7.97
N LYS A 318 24.96 -17.17 -8.42
CA LYS A 318 24.46 -16.17 -9.37
C LYS A 318 24.10 -16.76 -10.72
N GLN A 319 24.82 -17.79 -11.17
CA GLN A 319 24.54 -18.39 -12.49
C GLN A 319 23.27 -19.24 -12.44
N GLN A 320 23.10 -20.04 -11.39
CA GLN A 320 21.85 -20.79 -11.19
C GLN A 320 20.66 -19.86 -11.05
N PHE A 321 20.81 -18.77 -10.29
CA PHE A 321 19.78 -17.75 -10.19
C PHE A 321 19.38 -17.17 -11.56
N LYS A 322 20.37 -16.78 -12.38
CA LYS A 322 20.12 -16.30 -13.75
C LYS A 322 19.40 -17.33 -14.61
N ASN A 323 19.80 -18.59 -14.52
CA ASN A 323 19.20 -19.68 -15.32
C ASN A 323 17.71 -19.88 -14.98
N ILE A 324 17.30 -19.60 -13.74
CA ILE A 324 15.88 -19.67 -13.33
C ILE A 324 15.13 -18.40 -13.72
N ILE A 325 15.73 -17.25 -13.47
CA ILE A 325 15.03 -15.96 -13.56
C ILE A 325 14.92 -15.45 -15.01
N LEU A 326 16.02 -15.47 -15.78
CA LEU A 326 16.02 -14.85 -17.12
C LEU A 326 14.99 -15.43 -18.09
N PRO A 327 14.72 -16.75 -18.10
CA PRO A 327 13.68 -17.31 -18.96
C PRO A 327 12.27 -16.74 -18.68
N LEU A 328 11.99 -16.33 -17.45
CA LEU A 328 10.69 -15.76 -17.06
C LEU A 328 10.39 -14.43 -17.75
N PHE A 329 11.41 -13.75 -18.28
CA PHE A 329 11.32 -12.45 -18.94
C PHE A 329 11.46 -12.55 -20.48
N ASN A 330 11.37 -13.73 -21.06
CA ASN A 330 11.53 -13.95 -22.50
C ASN A 330 10.20 -14.16 -23.25
N ASN A 331 9.09 -13.90 -22.57
CA ASN A 331 7.75 -13.97 -23.17
C ASN A 331 7.31 -12.60 -23.67
#